data_b494eeaa82da43e26dbc7e300763b8de
#
_entry.id   b494eeaa82da43e26dbc7e300763b8de
#
_cell.length_a   1.000
_cell.length_b   1.000
_cell.length_c   1.000
_cell.angle_alpha   90.00
_cell.angle_beta   90.00
_cell.angle_gamma   90.00
#
_symmetry.space_group_name_H-M   'P 1'
#
loop_
_entity.id
_entity.type
_entity.pdbx_description
1 polymer ?
#
loop_
_entity_poly.entity_id
_entity_poly.type
_entity_poly.pdbx_seq_one_letter_code
_entity_poly.pdbx_strand_id
1 'polypeptide(L)' 'MDMELMQIQMKQDFEELAEQYDGAADNELLWALGAPDAETTKMHTQNAVHCRDMAKMYRELAAKLDETETTIILEVTL' A
#
# COMPACT_ATOMS: atom_id res chain seq x y z
N MET A 1 6.33 -10.17 -24.43
CA MET A 1 5.46 -9.59 -23.42
C MET A 1 5.68 -8.10 -23.38
N ASP A 2 4.61 -7.32 -23.46
CA ASP A 2 4.69 -5.87 -23.51
C ASP A 2 5.06 -5.29 -22.13
N MET A 3 6.11 -4.48 -22.06
CA MET A 3 6.53 -3.83 -20.80
C MET A 3 5.44 -2.95 -20.20
N GLU A 4 4.62 -2.30 -21.02
CA GLU A 4 3.49 -1.50 -20.56
C GLU A 4 2.48 -2.34 -19.77
N LEU A 5 2.15 -3.53 -20.27
CA LEU A 5 1.23 -4.44 -19.59
C LEU A 5 1.80 -4.91 -18.25
N MET A 6 3.12 -5.17 -18.19
CA MET A 6 3.78 -5.53 -16.93
C MET A 6 3.71 -4.39 -15.91
N GLN A 7 3.94 -3.14 -16.33
CA GLN A 7 3.88 -1.99 -15.44
C GLN A 7 2.47 -1.75 -14.91
N ILE A 8 1.45 -1.86 -15.76
CA ILE A 8 0.04 -1.74 -15.36
C ILE A 8 -0.31 -2.81 -14.34
N GLN A 9 0.13 -4.05 -14.57
CA GLN A 9 -0.13 -5.16 -13.66
C GLN A 9 0.56 -4.93 -12.31
N MET A 10 1.82 -4.51 -12.30
CA MET A 10 2.56 -4.20 -11.09
C MET A 10 1.90 -3.08 -10.28
N LYS A 11 1.46 -2.03 -10.97
CA LYS A 11 0.75 -0.93 -10.33
C LYS A 11 -0.52 -1.41 -9.64
N GLN A 12 -1.34 -2.21 -10.34
CA GLN A 12 -2.57 -2.78 -9.79
C GLN A 12 -2.27 -3.66 -8.59
N ASP A 13 -1.21 -4.48 -8.66
CA ASP A 13 -0.79 -5.34 -7.56
C ASP A 13 -0.39 -4.52 -6.32
N PHE A 14 0.35 -3.43 -6.50
CA PHE A 14 0.72 -2.55 -5.39
C PHE A 14 -0.50 -1.85 -4.78
N GLU A 15 -1.45 -1.41 -5.61
CA GLU A 15 -2.68 -0.79 -5.12
C GLU A 15 -3.53 -1.78 -4.33
N GLU A 16 -3.64 -3.03 -4.78
CA GLU A 16 -4.33 -4.10 -4.05
C GLU A 16 -3.66 -4.41 -2.72
N LEU A 17 -2.33 -4.49 -2.70
CA LEU A 17 -1.57 -4.71 -1.46
C LEU A 17 -1.81 -3.57 -0.48
N ALA A 18 -1.83 -2.33 -0.96
CA ALA A 18 -2.12 -1.17 -0.12
C ALA A 18 -3.52 -1.26 0.51
N GLU A 19 -4.53 -1.66 -0.27
CA GLU A 19 -5.88 -1.86 0.24
C GLU A 19 -5.95 -2.96 1.30
N GLN A 20 -5.24 -4.07 1.07
CA GLN A 20 -5.17 -5.18 2.03
C GLN A 20 -4.55 -4.73 3.34
N TYR A 21 -3.47 -3.96 3.31
CA TYR A 21 -2.84 -3.43 4.51
C TYR A 21 -3.72 -2.41 5.23
N ASP A 22 -4.44 -1.57 4.51
CA ASP A 22 -5.41 -0.64 5.14
C ASP A 22 -6.54 -1.41 5.83
N GLY A 23 -7.06 -2.47 5.20
CA GLY A 23 -8.06 -3.34 5.82
C GLY A 23 -7.53 -4.04 7.07
N ALA A 24 -6.28 -4.51 7.03
CA ALA A 24 -5.63 -5.11 8.18
C ALA A 24 -5.44 -4.09 9.32
N ALA A 25 -5.09 -2.84 8.99
CA ALA A 25 -4.98 -1.77 9.98
C ALA A 25 -6.32 -1.49 10.67
N ASP A 26 -7.41 -1.45 9.91
CA ASP A 26 -8.76 -1.24 10.47
C ASP A 26 -9.14 -2.38 11.43
N ASN A 27 -8.84 -3.64 11.08
CA ASN A 27 -9.07 -4.80 11.95
C ASN A 27 -8.26 -4.71 13.24
N GLU A 28 -6.99 -4.32 13.14
CA GLU A 28 -6.14 -4.14 14.32
C GLU A 28 -6.67 -3.06 15.27
N LEU A 29 -7.21 -1.96 14.71
CA LEU A 29 -7.82 -0.91 15.52
C LEU A 29 -9.10 -1.38 16.22
N LEU A 30 -9.92 -2.20 15.56
CA LEU A 30 -11.10 -2.81 16.17
C LEU A 30 -10.69 -3.72 17.33
N TRP A 31 -9.65 -4.53 17.16
CA TRP A 31 -9.14 -5.40 18.21
C TRP A 31 -8.54 -4.59 19.38
N ALA A 32 -7.88 -3.46 19.08
CA ALA A 32 -7.39 -2.56 20.12
C ALA A 32 -8.52 -2.01 20.98
N LEU A 33 -9.65 -1.64 20.37
CA LEU A 33 -10.82 -1.13 21.12
C LEU A 33 -11.44 -2.18 22.04
N GLY A 34 -11.40 -3.45 21.66
CA GLY A 34 -11.94 -4.56 22.44
C GLY A 34 -10.91 -5.26 23.33
N ALA A 35 -9.68 -4.78 23.40
CA ALA A 35 -8.60 -5.46 24.11
C ALA A 35 -8.83 -5.42 25.64
N PRO A 36 -8.46 -6.52 26.36
CA PRO A 36 -8.72 -6.61 27.80
C PRO A 36 -7.77 -5.79 28.67
N ASP A 37 -6.62 -5.36 28.14
CA ASP A 37 -5.60 -4.62 28.88
C ASP A 37 -4.85 -3.62 28.00
N ALA A 38 -4.12 -2.71 28.64
CA ALA A 38 -3.38 -1.64 27.96
C ALA A 38 -2.23 -2.17 27.09
N GLU A 39 -1.60 -3.26 27.49
CA GLU A 39 -0.49 -3.84 26.74
C GLU A 39 -0.96 -4.42 25.39
N THR A 40 -2.08 -5.15 25.41
CA THR A 40 -2.69 -5.70 24.20
C THR A 40 -3.20 -4.58 23.29
N THR A 41 -3.82 -3.54 23.87
CA THR A 41 -4.23 -2.34 23.11
C THR A 41 -3.04 -1.73 22.39
N LYS A 42 -1.92 -1.55 23.10
CA LYS A 42 -0.70 -0.97 22.53
C LYS A 42 -0.16 -1.83 21.39
N MET A 43 -0.15 -3.15 21.55
CA MET A 43 0.32 -4.09 20.53
C MET A 43 -0.49 -3.95 19.24
N HIS A 44 -1.83 -3.99 19.34
CA HIS A 44 -2.70 -3.86 18.16
C HIS A 44 -2.59 -2.48 17.53
N THR A 45 -2.43 -1.42 18.31
CA THR A 45 -2.23 -0.06 17.80
C THR A 45 -0.92 0.04 17.01
N GLN A 46 0.16 -0.54 17.51
CA GLN A 46 1.45 -0.58 16.80
C GLN A 46 1.35 -1.37 15.52
N ASN A 47 0.64 -2.50 15.52
CA ASN A 47 0.39 -3.28 14.31
C ASN A 47 -0.39 -2.47 13.28
N ALA A 48 -1.39 -1.71 13.70
CA ALA A 48 -2.17 -0.84 12.81
C ALA A 48 -1.29 0.23 12.16
N VAL A 49 -0.41 0.86 12.92
CA VAL A 49 0.54 1.86 12.39
C VAL A 49 1.46 1.22 11.35
N HIS A 50 2.00 0.03 11.64
CA HIS A 50 2.84 -0.69 10.70
C HIS A 50 2.10 -1.01 9.40
N CYS A 51 0.86 -1.48 9.49
CA CYS A 51 0.05 -1.78 8.31
C CYS A 51 -0.23 -0.52 7.47
N ARG A 52 -0.50 0.62 8.09
CA ARG A 52 -0.70 1.88 7.38
C ARG A 52 0.59 2.37 6.72
N ASP A 53 1.72 2.20 7.37
CA ASP A 53 3.02 2.54 6.78
C ASP A 53 3.32 1.68 5.55
N MET A 54 2.98 0.38 5.60
CA MET A 54 3.13 -0.51 4.45
C MET A 54 2.19 -0.12 3.31
N ALA A 55 0.94 0.24 3.61
CA ALA A 55 0.00 0.70 2.60
C ALA A 55 0.50 1.96 1.90
N LYS A 56 1.03 2.91 2.67
CA LYS A 56 1.63 4.14 2.12
C LYS A 56 2.80 3.84 1.21
N MET A 57 3.69 2.93 1.62
CA MET A 57 4.84 2.52 0.82
C MET A 57 4.41 1.95 -0.53
N TYR A 58 3.42 1.06 -0.54
CA TYR A 58 2.92 0.47 -1.79
C TYR A 58 2.25 1.49 -2.69
N ARG A 59 1.53 2.48 -2.13
CA ARG A 59 0.96 3.58 -2.92
C ARG A 59 2.05 4.46 -3.54
N GLU A 60 3.11 4.72 -2.81
CA GLU A 60 4.27 5.46 -3.34
C GLU A 60 4.95 4.71 -4.47
N LEU A 61 5.10 3.39 -4.34
CA LEU A 61 5.64 2.55 -5.41
C LEU A 61 4.76 2.56 -6.66
N ALA A 62 3.45 2.48 -6.48
CA ALA A 62 2.49 2.56 -7.59
C ALA A 62 2.58 3.92 -8.30
N ALA A 63 2.71 5.01 -7.55
CA ALA A 63 2.86 6.35 -8.10
C ALA A 63 4.16 6.49 -8.90
N LYS A 64 5.25 5.89 -8.44
CA LYS A 64 6.52 5.88 -9.17
C LYS A 64 6.44 5.16 -10.50
N LEU A 65 5.66 4.09 -10.58
CA LEU A 65 5.43 3.39 -11.85
C LEU A 65 4.69 4.29 -12.85
N ASP A 66 3.72 5.07 -12.40
CA ASP A 66 3.04 6.05 -13.23
C ASP A 66 3.99 7.12 -13.78
N GLU A 67 4.86 7.65 -12.93
CA GLU A 67 5.87 8.64 -13.32
C GLU A 67 6.81 8.09 -14.38
N THR A 68 7.28 6.85 -14.23
CA THR A 68 8.14 6.19 -15.18
C THR A 68 7.46 6.01 -16.54
N GLU A 69 6.21 5.60 -16.54
CA GLU A 69 5.40 5.45 -17.75
C GLU A 69 5.23 6.78 -18.48
N THR A 70 4.92 7.84 -17.76
CA THR A 70 4.77 9.19 -18.29
C THR A 70 6.08 9.68 -18.89
N THR A 71 7.21 9.45 -18.25
CA THR A 71 8.53 9.83 -18.72
C THR A 71 8.87 9.11 -20.04
N ILE A 72 8.60 7.82 -20.13
CA ILE A 72 8.81 7.03 -21.36
C ILE A 72 7.97 7.56 -22.50
N ILE A 73 6.70 7.87 -22.26
CA ILE A 73 5.80 8.42 -23.29
C ILE A 73 6.31 9.78 -23.79
N LEU A 74 6.75 10.65 -22.91
CA LEU A 74 7.30 11.97 -23.25
C LEU A 74 8.57 11.83 -24.10
N GLU A 75 9.48 10.92 -23.75
CA GLU A 75 10.71 10.68 -24.52
C GLU A 75 10.43 10.16 -25.92
N VAL A 76 9.45 9.29 -26.08
CA VAL A 76 9.07 8.72 -27.38
C VAL A 76 8.37 9.77 -28.26
N THR A 77 7.62 10.69 -27.68
CA THR A 77 6.87 11.73 -28.40
C THR A 77 7.76 12.89 -28.85
N LEU A 78 8.84 13.13 -28.16
CA LEU A 78 9.80 14.18 -28.48
C LEU A 78 10.84 13.71 -29.52
#